data_c02c3e3ccb120f8b89a66720d2be5fd1
#
_entry.id   c02c3e3ccb120f8b89a66720d2be5fd1
#
_cell.length_a   1.000
_cell.length_b   1.000
_cell.length_c   1.000
_cell.angle_alpha   90.00
_cell.angle_beta   90.00
_cell.angle_gamma   90.00
#
_symmetry.space_group_name_H-M   'P 1'
#
loop_
_entity.id
_entity.type
_entity.pdbx_description
1 polymer ?
#
loop_
_entity_poly.entity_id
_entity_poly.type
_entity_poly.pdbx_seq_one_letter_code
_entity_poly.pdbx_strand_id
1 'polypeptide(L)'
;MGNYRNFKLVVYFVAGGVKRATREQLEKDLAFFARHMRLDKVYLEPYRDFFAGEEQVKMCKAVFQEHDIEVSGGITTTFLAADDPEGKQRMFDTLCYNDERMTSRLRKVSQFLGEHFDEFIIDDFYFTNCTCDRCRAGRDTYNKAHGITDGSWQAYRLDLMYRVSQEYMIAPAKTANPGCSITIKYPNWAESYQETGYNPEGQRRIFDNLYTGTETRDPVTTDQHLPRYLSYSLMTYFENMWPGHNGGGWFDPFDMHITEHYLEQAYLTAFSKPKELMMFCFQALANTMNVPALGFQLDRLDAVLDHCGAPVGLPCYLPDHCQGEDNVQDFLGMVGLPIVCTPYFPSESPALLLTRSSACDPEVVDKLEQYVAKGGRALVTHGFVQATMERGIKRITSIRFADRKVMAEDFLVEQVPSKMHWRLMTYPHGPKPILITVPEHRNNASWALIKTRVGQESYGMLLRDTYGRGEMLTLTVPESFSDLYHLPVDVLTRLRAAFPVNGVHLECGAQISLFVYDNDAFIVYPYVDDGTQPSLVRIHVAGQVQRLDMPVEGKSLQPLFTTDTETVFEYRAVPGQYTLYQIVR
;
A
#
# COMPACT_ATOMS: atom_id res chain seq x y z
N MET A 1 2.25 10.92 29.70
CA MET A 1 2.48 10.06 28.53
C MET A 1 3.93 10.23 28.11
N GLY A 2 4.66 9.12 27.84
CA GLY A 2 6.02 9.17 27.28
C GLY A 2 5.99 9.50 25.78
N ASN A 3 7.16 9.78 25.19
CA ASN A 3 7.27 9.87 23.73
C ASN A 3 7.14 8.46 23.16
N TYR A 4 6.43 8.31 22.02
CA TYR A 4 6.52 7.08 21.24
C TYR A 4 7.95 6.95 20.71
N ARG A 5 8.48 5.74 20.69
CA ARG A 5 9.88 5.47 20.33
C ARG A 5 10.05 5.12 18.86
N ASN A 6 9.03 4.53 18.27
CA ASN A 6 9.08 3.97 16.94
C ASN A 6 8.50 4.89 15.86
N PHE A 7 7.74 5.91 16.24
CA PHE A 7 7.14 6.89 15.33
C PHE A 7 6.88 8.22 16.03
N LYS A 8 6.76 9.30 15.27
CA LYS A 8 6.12 10.54 15.71
C LYS A 8 4.62 10.47 15.38
N LEU A 9 3.77 10.86 16.31
CA LEU A 9 2.35 11.05 16.04
C LEU A 9 2.13 12.48 15.55
N VAL A 10 1.59 12.58 14.33
CA VAL A 10 1.47 13.83 13.59
C VAL A 10 0.02 14.12 13.24
N VAL A 11 -0.36 15.39 13.16
CA VAL A 11 -1.67 15.81 12.70
C VAL A 11 -1.58 16.92 11.66
N TYR A 12 -2.46 16.90 10.67
CA TYR A 12 -2.57 17.95 9.65
C TYR A 12 -3.67 18.95 10.02
N PHE A 13 -3.39 20.25 9.92
CA PHE A 13 -4.35 21.30 10.24
C PHE A 13 -4.63 22.16 9.00
N VAL A 14 -5.81 21.93 8.39
CA VAL A 14 -6.16 22.53 7.10
C VAL A 14 -6.41 24.03 7.16
N ALA A 15 -6.14 24.77 6.07
CA ALA A 15 -6.24 26.21 5.97
C ALA A 15 -7.59 26.79 6.42
N GLY A 16 -8.68 26.10 6.15
CA GLY A 16 -10.01 26.48 6.61
C GLY A 16 -10.16 26.46 8.13
N GLY A 17 -9.52 25.52 8.80
CA GLY A 17 -9.41 25.47 10.26
C GLY A 17 -8.51 26.61 10.78
N VAL A 18 -7.32 26.76 10.22
CA VAL A 18 -6.36 27.80 10.56
C VAL A 18 -7.00 29.19 10.50
N LYS A 19 -7.69 29.50 9.40
CA LYS A 19 -8.36 30.79 9.20
C LYS A 19 -9.39 31.12 10.27
N ARG A 20 -10.12 30.12 10.77
CA ARG A 20 -11.19 30.29 11.78
C ARG A 20 -10.71 30.10 13.21
N ALA A 21 -9.50 29.60 13.42
CA ALA A 21 -8.98 29.28 14.74
C ALA A 21 -8.93 30.52 15.65
N THR A 22 -9.31 30.33 16.90
CA THR A 22 -9.01 31.27 17.98
C THR A 22 -8.09 30.58 18.97
N ARG A 23 -7.28 31.35 19.70
CA ARG A 23 -6.40 30.78 20.73
C ARG A 23 -7.21 29.92 21.73
N GLU A 24 -8.34 30.44 22.22
CA GLU A 24 -9.20 29.72 23.18
C GLU A 24 -9.67 28.36 22.64
N GLN A 25 -10.11 28.30 21.37
CA GLN A 25 -10.55 27.04 20.77
C GLN A 25 -9.40 26.05 20.57
N LEU A 26 -8.23 26.55 20.12
CA LEU A 26 -7.05 25.69 19.96
C LEU A 26 -6.59 25.09 21.29
N GLU A 27 -6.53 25.90 22.36
CA GLU A 27 -6.19 25.42 23.70
C GLU A 27 -7.16 24.34 24.20
N LYS A 28 -8.47 24.51 23.94
CA LYS A 28 -9.48 23.53 24.28
C LYS A 28 -9.31 22.23 23.50
N ASP A 29 -9.07 22.32 22.19
CA ASP A 29 -8.89 21.15 21.32
C ASP A 29 -7.58 20.42 21.65
N LEU A 30 -6.48 21.14 21.89
CA LEU A 30 -5.21 20.55 22.33
C LEU A 30 -5.34 19.86 23.69
N ALA A 31 -6.08 20.47 24.63
CA ALA A 31 -6.38 19.83 25.91
C ALA A 31 -7.21 18.54 25.76
N PHE A 32 -8.06 18.44 24.72
CA PHE A 32 -8.75 17.22 24.39
C PHE A 32 -7.78 16.14 23.85
N PHE A 33 -6.93 16.48 22.88
CA PHE A 33 -5.92 15.55 22.38
C PHE A 33 -5.00 15.06 23.49
N ALA A 34 -4.46 15.98 24.30
CA ALA A 34 -3.49 15.68 25.35
C ALA A 34 -4.03 14.74 26.46
N ARG A 35 -5.35 14.62 26.61
CA ARG A 35 -5.95 13.62 27.52
C ARG A 35 -5.90 12.18 26.99
N HIS A 36 -5.73 12.02 25.69
CA HIS A 36 -5.84 10.70 25.04
C HIS A 36 -4.56 10.25 24.32
N MET A 37 -3.81 11.19 23.77
CA MET A 37 -2.59 10.91 23.01
C MET A 37 -1.62 12.08 23.10
N ARG A 38 -0.36 11.84 22.78
CA ARG A 38 0.64 12.90 22.64
C ARG A 38 0.81 13.19 21.16
N LEU A 39 0.62 14.45 20.77
CA LEU A 39 1.00 14.94 19.45
C LEU A 39 2.46 15.41 19.49
N ASP A 40 3.28 14.91 18.58
CA ASP A 40 4.68 15.30 18.44
C ASP A 40 4.84 16.44 17.43
N LYS A 41 3.98 16.49 16.39
CA LYS A 41 4.11 17.45 15.29
C LYS A 41 2.75 17.81 14.69
N VAL A 42 2.66 19.04 14.16
CA VAL A 42 1.54 19.49 13.32
C VAL A 42 2.06 20.02 11.99
N TYR A 43 1.42 19.62 10.89
CA TYR A 43 1.55 20.32 9.61
C TYR A 43 0.46 21.38 9.52
N LEU A 44 0.87 22.65 9.56
CA LEU A 44 -0.01 23.82 9.55
C LEU A 44 -0.15 24.33 8.12
N GLU A 45 -1.36 24.32 7.58
CA GLU A 45 -1.62 24.70 6.19
C GLU A 45 -2.02 26.17 6.06
N PRO A 46 -1.17 27.04 5.49
CA PRO A 46 -1.54 28.45 5.24
C PRO A 46 -2.39 28.63 3.98
N TYR A 47 -2.43 27.65 3.08
CA TYR A 47 -3.12 27.77 1.80
C TYR A 47 -3.82 26.47 1.38
N ARG A 48 -5.12 26.61 1.11
CA ARG A 48 -6.00 25.69 0.38
C ARG A 48 -7.12 26.54 -0.20
N ASP A 49 -7.22 26.70 -1.51
CA ASP A 49 -8.12 27.61 -2.22
C ASP A 49 -7.89 29.10 -1.92
N PHE A 50 -7.59 29.45 -0.70
CA PHE A 50 -7.34 30.78 -0.19
C PHE A 50 -6.18 30.80 0.83
N PHE A 51 -5.65 32.00 1.08
CA PHE A 51 -4.71 32.23 2.17
C PHE A 51 -5.45 32.36 3.51
N ALA A 52 -4.98 31.64 4.53
CA ALA A 52 -5.54 31.73 5.88
C ALA A 52 -5.23 33.09 6.58
N GLY A 53 -4.17 33.76 6.13
CA GLY A 53 -3.67 35.01 6.70
C GLY A 53 -2.41 34.80 7.55
N GLU A 54 -1.40 35.66 7.35
CA GLU A 54 -0.10 35.54 8.02
C GLU A 54 -0.19 35.58 9.54
N GLU A 55 -0.92 36.57 10.08
CA GLU A 55 -1.10 36.71 11.54
C GLU A 55 -1.82 35.49 12.14
N GLN A 56 -2.73 34.91 11.39
CA GLN A 56 -3.44 33.71 11.82
C GLN A 56 -2.52 32.49 11.87
N VAL A 57 -1.66 32.35 10.85
CA VAL A 57 -0.64 31.30 10.82
C VAL A 57 0.34 31.45 11.98
N LYS A 58 0.83 32.68 12.24
CA LYS A 58 1.73 32.97 13.37
C LYS A 58 1.08 32.63 14.70
N MET A 59 -0.16 33.03 14.91
CA MET A 59 -0.91 32.73 16.14
C MET A 59 -1.05 31.22 16.35
N CYS A 60 -1.48 30.47 15.32
CA CYS A 60 -1.60 29.01 15.42
C CYS A 60 -0.23 28.37 15.71
N LYS A 61 0.82 28.77 14.97
CA LYS A 61 2.19 28.27 15.19
C LYS A 61 2.65 28.47 16.63
N ALA A 62 2.45 29.66 17.17
CA ALA A 62 2.83 29.99 18.57
C ALA A 62 2.09 29.08 19.58
N VAL A 63 0.78 28.87 19.40
CA VAL A 63 0.00 28.02 20.31
C VAL A 63 0.53 26.58 20.30
N PHE A 64 0.76 25.97 19.14
CA PHE A 64 1.30 24.60 19.08
C PHE A 64 2.70 24.51 19.72
N GLN A 65 3.57 25.51 19.47
CA GLN A 65 4.92 25.56 20.06
C GLN A 65 4.91 25.73 21.58
N GLU A 66 3.95 26.47 22.14
CA GLU A 66 3.75 26.60 23.59
C GLU A 66 3.37 25.25 24.26
N HIS A 67 2.86 24.30 23.47
CA HIS A 67 2.55 22.92 23.89
C HIS A 67 3.64 21.89 23.53
N ASP A 68 4.86 22.35 23.22
CA ASP A 68 5.99 21.48 22.81
C ASP A 68 5.70 20.63 21.55
N ILE A 69 4.83 21.10 20.67
CA ILE A 69 4.50 20.46 19.39
C ILE A 69 5.32 21.08 18.27
N GLU A 70 6.08 20.27 17.54
CA GLU A 70 6.81 20.70 16.34
C GLU A 70 5.83 21.22 15.28
N VAL A 71 6.18 22.32 14.59
CA VAL A 71 5.30 22.91 13.57
C VAL A 71 6.00 22.99 12.23
N SER A 72 5.51 22.25 11.27
CA SER A 72 5.88 22.29 9.85
C SER A 72 4.76 22.91 9.01
N GLY A 73 5.05 23.32 7.77
CA GLY A 73 4.07 23.88 6.85
C GLY A 73 3.33 22.80 6.05
N GLY A 74 2.17 23.15 5.52
CA GLY A 74 1.43 22.33 4.57
C GLY A 74 0.87 23.14 3.41
N ILE A 75 0.59 22.53 2.28
CA ILE A 75 -0.07 23.18 1.14
C ILE A 75 -0.93 22.19 0.38
N THR A 76 -2.13 22.65 0.00
CA THR A 76 -2.97 21.99 -0.98
C THR A 76 -3.15 22.89 -2.19
N THR A 77 -2.86 22.36 -3.38
CA THR A 77 -2.80 23.13 -4.62
C THR A 77 -4.16 23.17 -5.34
N THR A 78 -5.16 23.70 -4.67
CA THR A 78 -6.52 23.88 -5.19
C THR A 78 -6.86 25.36 -5.43
N PHE A 79 -7.91 25.60 -6.23
CA PHE A 79 -8.36 26.93 -6.59
C PHE A 79 -9.88 26.92 -6.74
N LEU A 80 -10.57 27.77 -5.99
CA LEU A 80 -12.03 27.81 -6.01
C LEU A 80 -12.60 28.04 -7.42
N ALA A 81 -13.51 27.16 -7.84
CA ALA A 81 -14.13 27.17 -9.15
C ALA A 81 -14.88 28.47 -9.49
N ALA A 82 -15.31 29.25 -8.50
CA ALA A 82 -15.93 30.55 -8.69
C ALA A 82 -15.00 31.57 -9.35
N ASP A 83 -13.70 31.45 -9.11
CA ASP A 83 -12.67 32.36 -9.67
C ASP A 83 -12.06 31.82 -10.97
N ASP A 84 -12.45 30.62 -11.40
CA ASP A 84 -11.97 29.96 -12.61
C ASP A 84 -13.10 29.28 -13.39
N PRO A 85 -13.57 29.91 -14.48
CA PRO A 85 -14.63 29.36 -15.32
C PRO A 85 -14.28 27.98 -15.93
N GLU A 86 -12.99 27.70 -16.13
CA GLU A 86 -12.48 26.43 -16.68
C GLU A 86 -12.28 25.36 -15.58
N GLY A 87 -12.45 25.71 -14.31
CA GLY A 87 -12.17 24.83 -13.16
C GLY A 87 -13.01 23.57 -13.14
N LYS A 88 -14.26 23.63 -13.59
CA LYS A 88 -15.20 22.48 -13.56
C LYS A 88 -14.75 21.24 -14.31
N GLN A 89 -13.79 21.34 -15.20
CA GLN A 89 -13.22 20.19 -15.92
C GLN A 89 -12.08 19.50 -15.15
N ARG A 90 -11.56 20.14 -14.09
CA ARG A 90 -10.44 19.63 -13.30
C ARG A 90 -10.96 18.88 -12.08
N MET A 91 -10.33 17.75 -11.79
CA MET A 91 -10.63 17.01 -10.57
C MET A 91 -10.24 17.84 -9.35
N PHE A 92 -11.11 17.88 -8.34
CA PHE A 92 -10.86 18.50 -7.03
C PHE A 92 -10.41 19.97 -7.10
N ASP A 93 -10.82 20.71 -8.11
CA ASP A 93 -10.46 22.13 -8.31
C ASP A 93 -8.93 22.41 -8.29
N THR A 94 -8.11 21.44 -8.72
CA THR A 94 -6.65 21.57 -8.79
C THR A 94 -6.21 22.69 -9.72
N LEU A 95 -4.98 23.17 -9.59
CA LEU A 95 -4.46 24.27 -10.39
C LEU A 95 -4.28 23.87 -11.87
N CYS A 96 -4.45 24.84 -12.77
CA CYS A 96 -3.96 24.73 -14.14
C CYS A 96 -2.51 25.27 -14.20
N TYR A 97 -1.54 24.39 -14.35
CA TYR A 97 -0.12 24.78 -14.33
C TYR A 97 0.38 25.43 -15.64
N ASN A 98 -0.49 25.59 -16.64
CA ASN A 98 -0.25 26.42 -17.82
C ASN A 98 -0.98 27.78 -17.74
N ASP A 99 -1.55 28.12 -16.58
CA ASP A 99 -2.14 29.43 -16.30
C ASP A 99 -1.19 30.25 -15.41
N GLU A 100 -0.69 31.37 -15.93
CA GLU A 100 0.28 32.22 -15.22
C GLU A 100 -0.27 32.76 -13.90
N ARG A 101 -1.58 33.01 -13.80
CA ARG A 101 -2.21 33.46 -12.54
C ARG A 101 -2.05 32.41 -11.44
N MET A 102 -2.25 31.11 -11.81
CA MET A 102 -2.18 29.99 -10.88
C MET A 102 -0.73 29.66 -10.51
N THR A 103 0.18 29.65 -11.49
CA THR A 103 1.61 29.41 -11.22
C THR A 103 2.24 30.55 -10.43
N SER A 104 1.84 31.82 -10.68
CA SER A 104 2.26 32.97 -9.85
C SER A 104 1.75 32.88 -8.42
N ARG A 105 0.52 32.36 -8.20
CA ARG A 105 -0.01 32.10 -6.87
C ARG A 105 0.78 30.99 -6.17
N LEU A 106 1.04 29.89 -6.86
CA LEU A 106 1.84 28.78 -6.34
C LEU A 106 3.22 29.26 -5.89
N ARG A 107 3.91 30.07 -6.71
CA ARG A 107 5.20 30.69 -6.38
C ARG A 107 5.14 31.52 -5.10
N LYS A 108 4.12 32.37 -4.93
CA LYS A 108 3.94 33.19 -3.72
C LYS A 108 3.69 32.34 -2.47
N VAL A 109 2.88 31.29 -2.59
CA VAL A 109 2.61 30.38 -1.46
C VAL A 109 3.87 29.61 -1.08
N SER A 110 4.61 29.10 -2.05
CA SER A 110 5.88 28.41 -1.84
C SER A 110 6.92 29.29 -1.17
N GLN A 111 7.06 30.55 -1.62
CA GLN A 111 7.94 31.53 -0.98
C GLN A 111 7.52 31.76 0.48
N PHE A 112 6.24 31.99 0.74
CA PHE A 112 5.70 32.16 2.09
C PHE A 112 6.00 30.94 2.99
N LEU A 113 5.86 29.74 2.47
CA LEU A 113 6.19 28.51 3.20
C LEU A 113 7.68 28.48 3.60
N GLY A 114 8.59 28.77 2.68
CA GLY A 114 10.02 28.85 2.98
C GLY A 114 10.37 29.94 3.98
N GLU A 115 9.69 31.10 3.96
CA GLU A 115 9.91 32.20 4.91
C GLU A 115 9.47 31.86 6.35
N HIS A 116 8.48 30.95 6.50
CA HIS A 116 7.84 30.70 7.79
C HIS A 116 8.09 29.32 8.39
N PHE A 117 8.58 28.35 7.59
CA PHE A 117 8.78 26.97 8.02
C PHE A 117 10.11 26.39 7.52
N ASP A 118 10.74 25.57 8.36
CA ASP A 118 11.96 24.83 8.00
C ASP A 118 11.64 23.54 7.23
N GLU A 119 10.37 23.13 7.24
CA GLU A 119 9.85 21.99 6.51
C GLU A 119 8.40 22.24 6.11
N PHE A 120 8.01 21.75 4.93
CA PHE A 120 6.59 21.65 4.58
C PHE A 120 6.27 20.43 3.71
N ILE A 121 5.00 20.01 3.79
CA ILE A 121 4.44 18.91 2.98
C ILE A 121 3.47 19.46 1.93
N ILE A 122 3.51 18.86 0.74
CA ILE A 122 2.58 19.12 -0.35
C ILE A 122 1.56 17.97 -0.35
N ASP A 123 0.29 18.32 -0.13
CA ASP A 123 -0.84 17.38 -0.18
C ASP A 123 -1.06 16.80 -1.59
N ASP A 124 -1.70 15.64 -1.67
CA ASP A 124 -1.90 14.85 -2.90
C ASP A 124 -2.83 15.48 -3.95
N PHE A 125 -3.27 16.71 -3.76
CA PHE A 125 -3.89 17.51 -4.82
C PHE A 125 -2.87 18.21 -5.73
N TYR A 126 -1.59 17.83 -5.65
CA TYR A 126 -0.51 18.36 -6.49
C TYR A 126 -0.34 17.56 -7.78
N PHE A 127 -1.37 17.58 -8.60
CA PHE A 127 -1.44 16.88 -9.88
C PHE A 127 -2.20 17.70 -10.94
N THR A 128 -2.30 17.22 -12.17
CA THR A 128 -3.10 17.85 -13.22
C THR A 128 -3.82 16.84 -14.11
N ASN A 129 -5.12 17.08 -14.30
CA ASN A 129 -5.91 16.48 -15.37
C ASN A 129 -6.44 17.53 -16.35
N CYS A 130 -5.94 18.78 -16.28
CA CYS A 130 -6.43 19.90 -17.06
C CYS A 130 -6.30 19.68 -18.58
N THR A 131 -7.37 19.94 -19.32
CA THR A 131 -7.45 19.81 -20.79
C THR A 131 -7.88 21.11 -21.47
N CYS A 132 -7.71 22.27 -20.84
CA CYS A 132 -7.99 23.58 -21.45
C CYS A 132 -7.10 23.83 -22.68
N ASP A 133 -7.39 24.86 -23.45
CA ASP A 133 -6.67 25.14 -24.69
C ASP A 133 -5.17 25.38 -24.48
N ARG A 134 -4.79 26.03 -23.38
CA ARG A 134 -3.36 26.19 -23.02
C ARG A 134 -2.68 24.85 -22.76
N CYS A 135 -3.36 23.94 -22.06
CA CYS A 135 -2.82 22.60 -21.78
C CYS A 135 -2.76 21.74 -23.05
N ARG A 136 -3.76 21.85 -23.96
CA ARG A 136 -3.72 21.17 -25.27
C ARG A 136 -2.55 21.66 -26.10
N ALA A 137 -2.37 22.99 -26.22
CA ALA A 137 -1.26 23.57 -26.97
C ALA A 137 0.11 23.16 -26.37
N GLY A 138 0.22 23.13 -25.04
CA GLY A 138 1.43 22.66 -24.35
C GLY A 138 1.73 21.19 -24.63
N ARG A 139 0.72 20.31 -24.53
CA ARG A 139 0.84 18.88 -24.89
C ARG A 139 1.25 18.69 -26.36
N ASP A 140 0.59 19.37 -27.29
CA ASP A 140 0.83 19.21 -28.73
C ASP A 140 2.26 19.66 -29.09
N THR A 141 2.73 20.74 -28.46
CA THR A 141 4.11 21.21 -28.60
C THR A 141 5.10 20.17 -28.05
N TYR A 142 4.86 19.64 -26.87
CA TYR A 142 5.69 18.62 -26.24
C TYR A 142 5.72 17.33 -27.09
N ASN A 143 4.55 16.82 -27.47
CA ASN A 143 4.42 15.59 -28.25
C ASN A 143 5.15 15.71 -29.60
N LYS A 144 5.01 16.85 -30.31
CA LYS A 144 5.73 17.13 -31.55
C LYS A 144 7.26 17.10 -31.34
N ALA A 145 7.74 17.72 -30.28
CA ALA A 145 9.18 17.77 -29.97
C ALA A 145 9.76 16.39 -29.64
N HIS A 146 8.95 15.46 -29.10
CA HIS A 146 9.35 14.12 -28.70
C HIS A 146 8.90 12.99 -29.64
N GLY A 147 8.31 13.34 -30.80
CA GLY A 147 7.89 12.36 -31.80
C GLY A 147 6.67 11.49 -31.36
N ILE A 148 5.88 11.96 -30.39
CA ILE A 148 4.69 11.27 -29.89
C ILE A 148 3.54 11.60 -30.82
N THR A 149 2.93 10.58 -31.45
CA THR A 149 1.93 10.74 -32.50
C THR A 149 0.52 10.32 -32.09
N ASP A 150 0.35 9.64 -30.97
CA ASP A 150 -0.92 9.11 -30.47
C ASP A 150 -1.75 10.14 -29.68
N GLY A 151 -1.24 11.36 -29.48
CA GLY A 151 -1.91 12.41 -28.74
C GLY A 151 -1.93 12.20 -27.22
N SER A 152 -1.07 11.32 -26.72
CA SER A 152 -0.98 10.97 -25.29
C SER A 152 -0.73 12.19 -24.39
N TRP A 153 -1.34 12.16 -23.21
CA TRP A 153 -1.16 13.15 -22.15
C TRP A 153 -0.08 12.77 -21.14
N GLN A 154 0.22 11.49 -21.00
CA GLN A 154 1.02 10.95 -19.91
C GLN A 154 2.41 11.58 -19.84
N ALA A 155 3.24 11.40 -20.87
CA ALA A 155 4.60 11.94 -20.90
C ALA A 155 4.64 13.47 -20.71
N TYR A 156 3.70 14.18 -21.30
CA TYR A 156 3.57 15.63 -21.14
C TYR A 156 3.25 16.02 -19.69
N ARG A 157 2.29 15.35 -19.03
CA ARG A 157 1.92 15.65 -17.65
C ARG A 157 3.04 15.33 -16.68
N LEU A 158 3.75 14.22 -16.88
CA LEU A 158 4.93 13.86 -16.07
C LEU A 158 6.02 14.93 -16.15
N ASP A 159 6.35 15.39 -17.38
CA ASP A 159 7.33 16.47 -17.60
C ASP A 159 6.83 17.80 -17.04
N LEU A 160 5.56 18.15 -17.28
CA LEU A 160 4.97 19.40 -16.78
C LEU A 160 5.07 19.47 -15.26
N MET A 161 4.64 18.43 -14.54
CA MET A 161 4.66 18.42 -13.07
C MET A 161 6.08 18.42 -12.51
N TYR A 162 7.03 17.79 -13.19
CA TYR A 162 8.45 17.86 -12.81
C TYR A 162 8.99 19.29 -12.93
N ARG A 163 8.77 19.98 -14.07
CA ARG A 163 9.19 21.38 -14.29
C ARG A 163 8.51 22.34 -13.32
N VAL A 164 7.21 22.20 -13.14
CA VAL A 164 6.42 23.02 -12.20
C VAL A 164 6.95 22.87 -10.77
N SER A 165 7.29 21.64 -10.37
CA SER A 165 7.87 21.39 -9.06
C SER A 165 9.18 22.15 -8.86
N GLN A 166 10.08 22.12 -9.83
CA GLN A 166 11.34 22.85 -9.75
C GLN A 166 11.15 24.38 -9.74
N GLU A 167 10.33 24.89 -10.68
CA GLU A 167 10.27 26.32 -10.96
C GLU A 167 9.34 27.09 -10.00
N TYR A 168 8.21 26.49 -9.62
CA TYR A 168 7.15 27.21 -8.88
C TYR A 168 6.98 26.71 -7.45
N MET A 169 7.54 25.55 -7.08
CA MET A 169 7.47 25.01 -5.74
C MET A 169 8.83 25.07 -5.03
N ILE A 170 9.84 24.39 -5.56
CA ILE A 170 11.12 24.20 -4.89
C ILE A 170 11.96 25.50 -4.93
N ALA A 171 12.17 26.09 -6.10
CA ALA A 171 13.03 27.26 -6.24
C ALA A 171 12.57 28.45 -5.40
N PRO A 172 11.28 28.84 -5.35
CA PRO A 172 10.83 29.94 -4.50
C PRO A 172 11.02 29.67 -3.01
N ALA A 173 10.70 28.46 -2.54
CA ALA A 173 10.87 28.06 -1.15
C ALA A 173 12.35 28.03 -0.73
N LYS A 174 13.22 27.39 -1.53
CA LYS A 174 14.67 27.32 -1.27
C LYS A 174 15.37 28.69 -1.41
N THR A 175 14.82 29.61 -2.22
CA THR A 175 15.32 30.99 -2.30
C THR A 175 15.03 31.76 -1.00
N ALA A 176 13.85 31.56 -0.42
CA ALA A 176 13.46 32.17 0.86
C ALA A 176 14.21 31.52 2.05
N ASN A 177 14.34 30.20 2.04
CA ASN A 177 15.07 29.42 3.05
C ASN A 177 15.81 28.26 2.39
N PRO A 178 17.11 28.35 2.13
CA PRO A 178 17.90 27.29 1.51
C PRO A 178 17.88 25.96 2.29
N GLY A 179 17.65 26.00 3.60
CA GLY A 179 17.55 24.83 4.48
C GLY A 179 16.17 24.18 4.54
N CYS A 180 15.16 24.80 3.93
CA CYS A 180 13.78 24.29 3.99
C CYS A 180 13.65 22.91 3.35
N SER A 181 13.19 21.92 4.09
CA SER A 181 12.90 20.56 3.59
C SER A 181 11.51 20.50 2.94
N ILE A 182 11.40 19.89 1.77
CA ILE A 182 10.15 19.83 1.00
C ILE A 182 9.77 18.37 0.75
N THR A 183 8.62 17.98 1.30
CA THR A 183 8.07 16.63 1.20
C THR A 183 6.88 16.62 0.25
N ILE A 184 6.86 15.70 -0.73
CA ILE A 184 5.71 15.48 -1.61
C ILE A 184 4.90 14.27 -1.14
N LYS A 185 3.57 14.42 -0.97
CA LYS A 185 2.67 13.29 -0.70
C LYS A 185 2.19 12.69 -2.01
N TYR A 186 2.27 11.37 -2.11
CA TYR A 186 1.66 10.59 -3.17
C TYR A 186 0.38 9.93 -2.66
N PRO A 187 -0.72 10.00 -3.42
CA PRO A 187 -2.00 9.40 -3.04
C PRO A 187 -2.00 7.87 -3.17
N ASN A 188 -3.08 7.26 -2.71
CA ASN A 188 -3.28 5.82 -2.73
C ASN A 188 -3.72 5.24 -4.10
N TRP A 189 -3.90 6.05 -5.14
CA TRP A 189 -4.27 5.61 -6.51
C TRP A 189 -3.05 5.48 -7.44
N ALA A 190 -2.09 4.65 -7.04
CA ALA A 190 -0.81 4.51 -7.74
C ALA A 190 -0.93 4.04 -9.21
N GLU A 191 -2.01 3.35 -9.56
CA GLU A 191 -2.30 2.83 -10.90
C GLU A 191 -2.54 3.95 -11.95
N SER A 192 -2.84 5.17 -11.51
CA SER A 192 -3.15 6.31 -12.39
C SER A 192 -2.19 7.49 -12.27
N TYR A 193 -1.03 7.32 -11.64
CA TYR A 193 -0.05 8.40 -11.46
C TYR A 193 0.36 9.06 -12.79
N GLN A 194 0.63 8.28 -13.83
CA GLN A 194 1.02 8.79 -15.14
C GLN A 194 -0.10 9.60 -15.83
N GLU A 195 -1.37 9.32 -15.51
CA GLU A 195 -2.51 10.07 -16.05
C GLU A 195 -2.64 11.47 -15.43
N THR A 196 -2.11 11.64 -14.22
CA THR A 196 -2.23 12.86 -13.43
C THR A 196 -0.92 13.62 -13.27
N GLY A 197 0.20 13.04 -13.73
CA GLY A 197 1.52 13.68 -13.72
C GLY A 197 2.33 13.43 -12.45
N TYR A 198 1.90 12.52 -11.57
CA TYR A 198 2.75 12.04 -10.49
C TYR A 198 3.90 11.22 -11.08
N ASN A 199 5.12 11.57 -10.70
CA ASN A 199 6.35 10.97 -11.21
C ASN A 199 7.30 10.66 -10.06
N PRO A 200 6.99 9.65 -9.20
CA PRO A 200 7.79 9.40 -8.00
C PRO A 200 9.27 9.14 -8.30
N GLU A 201 9.59 8.32 -9.31
CA GLU A 201 10.97 8.01 -9.70
C GLU A 201 11.74 9.25 -10.20
N GLY A 202 11.07 10.15 -10.92
CA GLY A 202 11.66 11.42 -11.34
C GLY A 202 11.73 12.43 -10.20
N GLN A 203 10.63 12.60 -9.48
CA GLN A 203 10.48 13.64 -8.45
C GLN A 203 11.33 13.39 -7.20
N ARG A 204 11.68 12.14 -6.86
CA ARG A 204 12.63 11.84 -5.77
C ARG A 204 14.03 12.46 -5.98
N ARG A 205 14.34 12.94 -7.19
CA ARG A 205 15.61 13.61 -7.51
C ARG A 205 15.59 15.11 -7.21
N ILE A 206 14.41 15.67 -6.94
CA ILE A 206 14.23 17.11 -6.76
C ILE A 206 13.59 17.48 -5.41
N PHE A 207 12.77 16.61 -4.84
CA PHE A 207 12.25 16.77 -3.48
C PHE A 207 13.22 16.19 -2.45
N ASP A 208 13.08 16.63 -1.19
CA ASP A 208 13.92 16.14 -0.08
C ASP A 208 13.38 14.83 0.50
N ASN A 209 12.05 14.67 0.54
CA ASN A 209 11.36 13.47 1.05
C ASN A 209 10.05 13.25 0.29
N LEU A 210 9.47 12.07 0.49
CA LEU A 210 8.13 11.74 0.08
C LEU A 210 7.25 11.34 1.28
N TYR A 211 5.95 11.28 1.07
CA TYR A 211 4.95 10.83 2.03
C TYR A 211 3.89 9.99 1.33
N THR A 212 3.30 9.03 2.03
CA THR A 212 2.38 8.05 1.45
C THR A 212 0.95 8.29 1.91
N GLY A 213 0.01 8.35 0.98
CA GLY A 213 -1.43 8.24 1.27
C GLY A 213 -1.78 6.81 1.68
N THR A 214 -2.27 6.62 2.90
CA THR A 214 -2.65 5.30 3.43
C THR A 214 -4.12 5.24 3.83
N GLU A 215 -4.91 6.19 3.33
CA GLU A 215 -6.34 6.32 3.56
C GLU A 215 -7.15 5.29 2.74
N THR A 216 -7.16 4.04 3.16
CA THR A 216 -8.00 2.98 2.56
C THR A 216 -9.45 3.04 3.02
N ARG A 217 -9.71 3.73 4.13
CA ARG A 217 -11.05 4.00 4.66
C ARG A 217 -11.89 2.74 4.85
N ASP A 218 -13.17 2.84 4.62
CA ASP A 218 -14.11 1.73 4.66
C ASP A 218 -14.31 1.15 3.26
N PRO A 219 -13.92 -0.11 3.00
CA PRO A 219 -13.97 -0.69 1.66
C PRO A 219 -15.40 -0.93 1.14
N VAL A 220 -16.42 -0.82 2.00
CA VAL A 220 -17.83 -1.04 1.65
C VAL A 220 -18.55 0.28 1.34
N THR A 221 -18.28 1.33 2.12
CA THR A 221 -19.03 2.59 2.06
C THR A 221 -18.31 3.71 1.34
N THR A 222 -16.99 3.64 1.17
CA THR A 222 -16.22 4.61 0.39
C THR A 222 -16.34 4.37 -1.12
N ASP A 223 -16.34 5.43 -1.90
CA ASP A 223 -16.35 5.34 -3.38
C ASP A 223 -15.05 4.75 -3.97
N GLN A 224 -13.98 4.66 -3.19
CA GLN A 224 -12.68 4.16 -3.67
C GLN A 224 -12.62 2.62 -3.73
N HIS A 225 -13.31 1.91 -2.85
CA HIS A 225 -13.34 0.43 -2.78
C HIS A 225 -11.95 -0.24 -2.77
N LEU A 226 -10.99 0.36 -2.07
CA LEU A 226 -9.61 -0.11 -2.00
C LEU A 226 -9.46 -1.32 -1.06
N PRO A 227 -8.64 -2.32 -1.41
CA PRO A 227 -8.27 -3.38 -0.47
C PRO A 227 -7.42 -2.80 0.67
N ARG A 228 -7.75 -3.12 1.90
CA ARG A 228 -7.17 -2.50 3.10
C ARG A 228 -5.65 -2.71 3.25
N TYR A 229 -5.12 -3.83 2.75
CA TYR A 229 -3.68 -4.10 2.76
C TYR A 229 -2.85 -3.04 2.01
N LEU A 230 -3.48 -2.25 1.14
CA LEU A 230 -2.85 -1.16 0.38
C LEU A 230 -2.13 -0.17 1.31
N SER A 231 -2.68 0.13 2.50
CA SER A 231 -2.04 1.01 3.49
C SER A 231 -0.64 0.53 3.90
N TYR A 232 -0.38 -0.79 3.86
CA TYR A 232 0.94 -1.36 4.14
C TYR A 232 1.79 -1.51 2.87
N SER A 233 1.21 -2.04 1.80
CA SER A 233 1.97 -2.35 0.58
C SER A 233 2.53 -1.11 -0.09
N LEU A 234 1.77 0.00 -0.12
CA LEU A 234 2.20 1.26 -0.70
C LEU A 234 3.31 1.91 0.15
N MET A 235 3.25 1.78 1.48
CA MET A 235 4.35 2.20 2.35
C MET A 235 5.64 1.45 2.01
N THR A 236 5.57 0.13 1.82
CA THR A 236 6.74 -0.68 1.45
C THR A 236 7.25 -0.36 0.04
N TYR A 237 6.34 -0.05 -0.90
CA TYR A 237 6.69 0.36 -2.25
C TYR A 237 7.56 1.62 -2.25
N PHE A 238 7.14 2.66 -1.54
CA PHE A 238 7.87 3.92 -1.48
C PHE A 238 9.16 3.82 -0.66
N GLU A 239 9.17 3.03 0.43
CA GLU A 239 10.40 2.78 1.16
C GLU A 239 11.44 2.02 0.31
N ASN A 240 10.99 1.04 -0.50
CA ASN A 240 11.86 0.33 -1.43
C ASN A 240 12.26 1.18 -2.64
N MET A 241 11.49 2.19 -3.01
CA MET A 241 11.85 3.15 -4.07
C MET A 241 12.93 4.13 -3.61
N TRP A 242 12.79 4.63 -2.40
CA TRP A 242 13.69 5.64 -1.85
C TRP A 242 13.96 5.41 -0.35
N PRO A 243 14.84 4.46 -0.03
CA PRO A 243 15.07 4.03 1.34
C PRO A 243 15.45 5.18 2.27
N GLY A 244 14.75 5.26 3.42
CA GLY A 244 14.96 6.28 4.44
C GLY A 244 14.39 7.65 4.12
N HIS A 245 13.70 7.85 2.99
CA HIS A 245 13.07 9.12 2.61
C HIS A 245 11.53 9.09 2.63
N ASN A 246 10.91 7.95 2.91
CA ASN A 246 9.48 7.93 3.20
C ASN A 246 9.24 8.48 4.61
N GLY A 247 8.66 9.69 4.70
CA GLY A 247 8.41 10.38 5.96
C GLY A 247 7.36 9.67 6.79
N GLY A 248 6.33 9.08 6.18
CA GLY A 248 5.26 8.42 6.90
C GLY A 248 4.02 8.13 6.07
N GLY A 249 2.97 7.72 6.75
CA GLY A 249 1.67 7.44 6.15
C GLY A 249 0.58 8.36 6.71
N TRP A 250 -0.28 8.77 5.82
CA TRP A 250 -1.37 9.71 6.05
C TRP A 250 -2.71 8.98 5.95
N PHE A 251 -3.52 9.00 6.98
CA PHE A 251 -4.84 8.37 7.03
C PHE A 251 -5.89 9.32 7.61
N ASP A 252 -7.16 9.06 7.32
CA ASP A 252 -8.25 9.96 7.68
C ASP A 252 -9.50 9.25 8.23
N PRO A 253 -10.43 9.99 8.90
CA PRO A 253 -11.64 9.42 9.48
C PRO A 253 -12.87 9.50 8.55
N PHE A 254 -12.68 9.80 7.26
CA PHE A 254 -13.80 10.04 6.35
C PHE A 254 -14.37 8.73 5.80
N ASP A 255 -15.66 8.75 5.47
CA ASP A 255 -16.41 7.65 4.85
C ASP A 255 -16.32 6.31 5.60
N MET A 256 -16.34 6.37 6.94
CA MET A 256 -16.27 5.20 7.80
C MET A 256 -17.56 5.03 8.60
N HIS A 257 -18.07 3.81 8.65
CA HIS A 257 -19.24 3.51 9.47
C HIS A 257 -18.89 2.88 10.83
N ILE A 258 -17.67 2.34 10.98
CA ILE A 258 -17.16 1.84 12.26
C ILE A 258 -15.77 2.44 12.58
N THR A 259 -15.55 2.70 13.88
CA THR A 259 -14.27 3.29 14.35
C THR A 259 -13.08 2.37 14.11
N GLU A 260 -13.28 1.07 14.11
CA GLU A 260 -12.25 0.06 13.88
C GLU A 260 -11.56 0.23 12.53
N HIS A 261 -12.24 0.69 11.48
CA HIS A 261 -11.62 0.97 10.19
C HIS A 261 -10.66 2.17 10.26
N TYR A 262 -10.94 3.17 11.11
CA TYR A 262 -9.98 4.24 11.36
C TYR A 262 -8.72 3.73 12.06
N LEU A 263 -8.88 2.88 13.09
CA LEU A 263 -7.75 2.26 13.79
C LEU A 263 -6.92 1.36 12.87
N GLU A 264 -7.58 0.63 11.99
CA GLU A 264 -6.96 -0.29 11.04
C GLU A 264 -6.00 0.41 10.10
N GLN A 265 -6.36 1.58 9.56
CA GLN A 265 -5.46 2.37 8.73
C GLN A 265 -4.16 2.73 9.48
N ALA A 266 -4.29 3.14 10.76
CA ALA A 266 -3.14 3.43 11.61
C ALA A 266 -2.27 2.19 11.85
N TYR A 267 -2.88 1.02 12.11
CA TYR A 267 -2.14 -0.22 12.33
C TYR A 267 -1.38 -0.67 11.09
N LEU A 268 -2.05 -0.75 9.95
CA LEU A 268 -1.46 -1.18 8.69
C LEU A 268 -0.32 -0.25 8.25
N THR A 269 -0.50 1.06 8.43
CA THR A 269 0.55 2.05 8.21
C THR A 269 1.73 1.79 9.16
N ALA A 270 1.47 1.61 10.46
CA ALA A 270 2.50 1.41 11.48
C ALA A 270 3.32 0.12 11.30
N PHE A 271 2.71 -0.96 10.78
CA PHE A 271 3.41 -2.24 10.55
C PHE A 271 4.53 -2.12 9.51
N SER A 272 4.53 -1.09 8.66
CA SER A 272 5.65 -0.75 7.79
C SER A 272 6.83 -0.06 8.50
N LYS A 273 6.69 0.29 9.78
CA LYS A 273 7.66 1.05 10.60
C LYS A 273 7.97 2.45 10.03
N PRO A 274 6.96 3.30 9.83
CA PRO A 274 7.15 4.66 9.32
C PRO A 274 7.84 5.56 10.36
N LYS A 275 8.42 6.67 9.93
CA LYS A 275 8.91 7.73 10.82
C LYS A 275 7.77 8.48 11.50
N GLU A 276 6.68 8.71 10.77
CA GLU A 276 5.51 9.47 11.22
C GLU A 276 4.21 8.71 10.91
N LEU A 277 3.27 8.81 11.84
CA LEU A 277 1.85 8.43 11.64
C LEU A 277 1.05 9.72 11.60
N MET A 278 0.52 10.09 10.42
CA MET A 278 -0.21 11.33 10.24
C MET A 278 -1.72 11.13 10.20
N MET A 279 -2.39 11.77 11.13
CA MET A 279 -3.85 11.86 11.20
C MET A 279 -4.36 13.08 10.42
N PHE A 280 -5.24 12.90 9.49
CA PHE A 280 -5.97 13.97 8.82
C PHE A 280 -7.39 14.03 9.38
N CYS A 281 -7.87 15.15 9.84
CA CYS A 281 -7.22 16.41 10.13
C CYS A 281 -7.63 16.91 11.52
N PHE A 282 -6.83 17.82 12.10
CA PHE A 282 -6.97 18.29 13.48
C PHE A 282 -8.40 18.69 13.85
N GLN A 283 -9.03 19.57 13.06
CA GLN A 283 -10.37 20.05 13.36
C GLN A 283 -11.50 19.03 13.13
N ALA A 284 -11.30 18.04 12.25
CA ALA A 284 -12.29 16.97 12.05
C ALA A 284 -12.20 15.89 13.13
N LEU A 285 -11.03 15.74 13.76
CA LEU A 285 -10.78 14.77 14.83
C LEU A 285 -11.11 15.33 16.21
N ALA A 286 -10.95 16.64 16.41
CA ALA A 286 -11.22 17.27 17.70
C ALA A 286 -12.64 16.95 18.19
N ASN A 287 -12.72 16.46 19.43
CA ASN A 287 -13.97 16.06 20.11
C ASN A 287 -14.72 14.87 19.47
N THR A 288 -14.05 14.04 18.68
CA THR A 288 -14.60 12.78 18.13
C THR A 288 -14.11 11.55 18.92
N MET A 289 -14.80 10.41 18.74
CA MET A 289 -14.39 9.14 19.35
C MET A 289 -13.12 8.54 18.75
N ASN A 290 -12.70 8.98 17.56
CA ASN A 290 -11.48 8.48 16.90
C ASN A 290 -10.22 8.77 17.73
N VAL A 291 -10.16 9.95 18.37
CA VAL A 291 -9.01 10.34 19.20
C VAL A 291 -8.83 9.45 20.44
N PRO A 292 -9.82 9.27 21.33
CA PRO A 292 -9.65 8.36 22.46
C PRO A 292 -9.48 6.90 22.03
N ALA A 293 -10.15 6.45 20.97
CA ALA A 293 -10.02 5.08 20.47
C ALA A 293 -8.61 4.79 19.98
N LEU A 294 -8.03 5.67 19.14
CA LEU A 294 -6.65 5.52 18.67
C LEU A 294 -5.66 5.69 19.83
N GLY A 295 -5.85 6.72 20.67
CA GLY A 295 -4.97 7.00 21.81
C GLY A 295 -4.81 5.81 22.76
N PHE A 296 -5.89 5.05 22.97
CA PHE A 296 -5.85 3.82 23.77
C PHE A 296 -4.94 2.73 23.17
N GLN A 297 -4.72 2.74 21.86
CA GLN A 297 -3.94 1.71 21.16
C GLN A 297 -2.45 2.10 20.97
N LEU A 298 -2.11 3.39 21.02
CA LEU A 298 -0.78 3.87 20.61
C LEU A 298 0.38 3.33 21.46
N ASP A 299 0.21 3.27 22.79
CA ASP A 299 1.25 2.73 23.67
C ASP A 299 1.52 1.24 23.39
N ARG A 300 0.45 0.47 23.11
CA ARG A 300 0.57 -0.93 22.72
C ARG A 300 1.21 -1.09 21.35
N LEU A 301 0.82 -0.24 20.39
CA LEU A 301 1.37 -0.22 19.04
C LEU A 301 2.88 0.08 19.07
N ASP A 302 3.31 1.09 19.83
CA ASP A 302 4.71 1.44 20.00
C ASP A 302 5.50 0.29 20.64
N ALA A 303 4.96 -0.33 21.68
CA ALA A 303 5.57 -1.49 22.32
C ALA A 303 5.71 -2.69 21.37
N VAL A 304 4.74 -2.93 20.49
CA VAL A 304 4.81 -3.98 19.46
C VAL A 304 5.94 -3.69 18.46
N LEU A 305 6.04 -2.46 18.00
CA LEU A 305 7.05 -2.05 17.01
C LEU A 305 8.49 -2.12 17.56
N ASP A 306 8.69 -2.04 18.89
CA ASP A 306 9.99 -2.27 19.52
C ASP A 306 10.55 -3.68 19.27
N HIS A 307 9.66 -4.65 19.11
CA HIS A 307 10.04 -6.04 18.86
C HIS A 307 10.14 -6.38 17.37
N CYS A 308 9.71 -5.47 16.47
CA CYS A 308 9.74 -5.69 15.02
C CYS A 308 11.07 -5.20 14.42
N GLY A 309 11.71 -6.05 13.63
CA GLY A 309 12.83 -5.69 12.76
C GLY A 309 12.39 -4.90 11.51
N ALA A 310 13.15 -4.97 10.45
CA ALA A 310 12.74 -4.42 9.15
C ALA A 310 11.65 -5.31 8.51
N PRO A 311 10.62 -4.72 7.88
CA PRO A 311 9.62 -5.49 7.15
C PRO A 311 10.23 -6.32 6.02
N VAL A 312 9.86 -7.61 5.95
CA VAL A 312 10.25 -8.52 4.87
C VAL A 312 9.03 -9.28 4.35
N GLY A 313 9.08 -9.73 3.11
CA GLY A 313 7.93 -10.40 2.51
C GLY A 313 8.25 -11.06 1.17
N LEU A 314 7.20 -11.51 0.48
CA LEU A 314 7.26 -11.91 -0.92
C LEU A 314 7.27 -10.62 -1.77
N PRO A 315 8.40 -10.24 -2.41
CA PRO A 315 8.47 -9.02 -3.17
C PRO A 315 7.55 -9.07 -4.39
N CYS A 316 6.62 -8.12 -4.48
CA CYS A 316 5.81 -7.88 -5.67
C CYS A 316 6.49 -6.80 -6.52
N TYR A 317 6.89 -7.16 -7.74
CA TYR A 317 7.51 -6.23 -8.67
C TYR A 317 6.47 -5.38 -9.40
N LEU A 318 6.45 -4.10 -9.08
CA LEU A 318 5.58 -3.10 -9.69
C LEU A 318 6.45 -1.99 -10.32
N PRO A 319 6.85 -2.11 -11.60
CA PRO A 319 7.62 -1.08 -12.28
C PRO A 319 6.97 0.30 -12.19
N ASP A 320 7.77 1.36 -12.22
CA ASP A 320 7.24 2.72 -12.24
C ASP A 320 6.22 2.90 -13.38
N HIS A 321 5.10 3.56 -13.07
CA HIS A 321 3.97 3.77 -14.00
C HIS A 321 3.35 2.49 -14.58
N CYS A 322 3.42 1.37 -13.87
CA CYS A 322 2.80 0.12 -14.31
C CYS A 322 1.25 0.20 -14.21
N GLN A 323 0.60 -0.60 -15.05
CA GLN A 323 -0.86 -0.80 -15.08
C GLN A 323 -1.17 -2.25 -15.41
N GLY A 324 -2.31 -2.76 -14.93
CA GLY A 324 -2.74 -4.09 -15.30
C GLY A 324 -3.72 -4.72 -14.34
N GLU A 325 -3.26 -5.61 -13.48
CA GLU A 325 -4.04 -6.20 -12.40
C GLU A 325 -3.90 -5.32 -11.15
N ASP A 326 -4.55 -4.15 -11.18
CA ASP A 326 -4.39 -3.13 -10.16
C ASP A 326 -4.86 -3.64 -8.79
N ASN A 327 -4.03 -3.47 -7.77
CA ASN A 327 -4.25 -3.90 -6.38
C ASN A 327 -4.37 -5.42 -6.16
N VAL A 328 -4.13 -6.29 -7.14
CA VAL A 328 -4.20 -7.76 -6.93
C VAL A 328 -3.26 -8.23 -5.82
N GLN A 329 -2.09 -7.61 -5.67
CA GLN A 329 -1.14 -7.90 -4.60
C GLN A 329 -1.72 -7.61 -3.22
N ASP A 330 -2.59 -6.61 -3.10
CA ASP A 330 -3.22 -6.24 -1.83
C ASP A 330 -4.31 -7.23 -1.44
N PHE A 331 -5.10 -7.73 -2.41
CA PHE A 331 -6.02 -8.84 -2.19
C PHE A 331 -5.28 -10.12 -1.79
N LEU A 332 -4.11 -10.39 -2.40
CA LEU A 332 -3.25 -11.50 -1.99
C LEU A 332 -2.67 -11.30 -0.59
N GLY A 333 -2.35 -10.06 -0.20
CA GLY A 333 -1.97 -9.70 1.17
C GLY A 333 -3.08 -9.99 2.17
N MET A 334 -4.33 -9.65 1.83
CA MET A 334 -5.51 -9.92 2.70
C MET A 334 -5.88 -11.41 2.78
N VAL A 335 -5.41 -12.24 1.87
CA VAL A 335 -5.50 -13.69 2.04
C VAL A 335 -4.25 -14.31 2.67
N GLY A 336 -3.39 -13.51 3.30
CA GLY A 336 -2.31 -13.95 4.17
C GLY A 336 -0.99 -14.31 3.49
N LEU A 337 -0.76 -13.87 2.25
CA LEU A 337 0.58 -13.82 1.68
C LEU A 337 1.27 -12.54 2.18
N PRO A 338 2.43 -12.61 2.83
CA PRO A 338 3.13 -11.43 3.33
C PRO A 338 3.82 -10.68 2.17
N ILE A 339 3.09 -9.80 1.50
CA ILE A 339 3.56 -9.07 0.31
C ILE A 339 4.30 -7.81 0.73
N VAL A 340 5.44 -7.54 0.08
CA VAL A 340 6.13 -6.24 0.08
C VAL A 340 6.29 -5.77 -1.36
N CYS A 341 5.95 -4.51 -1.66
CA CYS A 341 6.02 -3.99 -3.02
C CYS A 341 7.35 -3.32 -3.31
N THR A 342 7.83 -3.40 -4.55
CA THR A 342 9.08 -2.77 -4.99
C THR A 342 9.00 -2.35 -6.46
N PRO A 343 9.51 -1.15 -6.83
CA PRO A 343 9.61 -0.73 -8.22
C PRO A 343 10.78 -1.37 -8.97
N TYR A 344 11.64 -2.11 -8.28
CA TYR A 344 12.84 -2.73 -8.86
C TYR A 344 12.72 -4.25 -8.88
N PHE A 345 13.17 -4.88 -9.97
CA PHE A 345 13.11 -6.34 -10.09
C PHE A 345 13.99 -7.00 -8.99
N PRO A 346 13.39 -7.82 -8.10
CA PRO A 346 14.07 -8.33 -6.90
C PRO A 346 14.93 -9.58 -7.20
N SER A 347 15.97 -9.43 -7.98
CA SER A 347 16.81 -10.54 -8.47
C SER A 347 17.47 -11.40 -7.39
N GLU A 348 17.73 -10.83 -6.21
CA GLU A 348 18.41 -11.49 -5.10
C GLU A 348 17.43 -12.16 -4.10
N SER A 349 16.14 -11.90 -4.23
CA SER A 349 15.15 -12.54 -3.36
C SER A 349 15.00 -14.02 -3.70
N PRO A 350 14.79 -14.92 -2.70
CA PRO A 350 14.57 -16.34 -2.97
C PRO A 350 13.23 -16.63 -3.67
N ALA A 351 12.26 -15.73 -3.53
CA ALA A 351 10.96 -15.80 -4.19
C ALA A 351 10.50 -14.39 -4.60
N LEU A 352 9.62 -14.29 -5.60
CA LEU A 352 9.01 -13.04 -6.05
C LEU A 352 7.59 -13.26 -6.60
N LEU A 353 6.82 -12.16 -6.66
CA LEU A 353 5.51 -12.11 -7.30
C LEU A 353 5.55 -11.18 -8.52
N LEU A 354 5.05 -11.67 -9.67
CA LEU A 354 4.81 -10.89 -10.87
C LEU A 354 3.33 -10.91 -11.22
N THR A 355 2.76 -9.73 -11.36
CA THR A 355 1.38 -9.52 -11.81
C THR A 355 1.36 -9.01 -13.25
N ARG A 356 0.19 -8.84 -13.84
CA ARG A 356 0.08 -8.20 -15.16
C ARG A 356 0.76 -6.83 -15.18
N SER A 357 0.72 -6.08 -14.08
CA SER A 357 1.40 -4.79 -13.94
C SER A 357 2.92 -4.90 -14.11
N SER A 358 3.53 -6.01 -13.68
CA SER A 358 4.97 -6.28 -13.90
C SER A 358 5.34 -6.38 -15.39
N ALA A 359 4.37 -6.69 -16.26
CA ALA A 359 4.59 -6.80 -17.70
C ALA A 359 4.81 -5.43 -18.38
N CYS A 360 4.65 -4.31 -17.69
CA CYS A 360 5.03 -2.99 -18.20
C CYS A 360 6.54 -2.86 -18.42
N ASP A 361 7.37 -3.61 -17.68
CA ASP A 361 8.81 -3.73 -17.95
C ASP A 361 9.04 -4.56 -19.23
N PRO A 362 9.63 -3.98 -20.29
CA PRO A 362 9.89 -4.71 -21.54
C PRO A 362 10.86 -5.88 -21.38
N GLU A 363 11.74 -5.88 -20.38
CA GLU A 363 12.75 -6.89 -20.13
C GLU A 363 12.33 -7.95 -19.11
N VAL A 364 11.11 -7.88 -18.56
CA VAL A 364 10.68 -8.71 -17.43
C VAL A 364 10.75 -10.21 -17.70
N VAL A 365 10.49 -10.65 -18.94
CA VAL A 365 10.54 -12.08 -19.30
C VAL A 365 11.97 -12.59 -19.28
N ASP A 366 12.93 -11.82 -19.79
CA ASP A 366 14.35 -12.20 -19.79
C ASP A 366 14.93 -12.16 -18.35
N LYS A 367 14.51 -11.18 -17.54
CA LYS A 367 14.83 -11.12 -16.11
C LYS A 367 14.29 -12.34 -15.37
N LEU A 368 13.03 -12.71 -15.61
CA LEU A 368 12.36 -13.87 -15.01
C LEU A 368 13.06 -15.18 -15.43
N GLU A 369 13.37 -15.35 -16.72
CA GLU A 369 14.07 -16.53 -17.23
C GLU A 369 15.42 -16.74 -16.53
N GLN A 370 16.21 -15.69 -16.43
CA GLN A 370 17.51 -15.73 -15.73
C GLN A 370 17.36 -16.03 -14.24
N TYR A 371 16.37 -15.43 -13.59
CA TYR A 371 16.08 -15.59 -12.18
C TYR A 371 15.68 -17.04 -11.85
N VAL A 372 14.72 -17.60 -12.58
CA VAL A 372 14.26 -18.98 -12.37
C VAL A 372 15.37 -19.98 -12.76
N ALA A 373 16.09 -19.75 -13.85
CA ALA A 373 17.20 -20.63 -14.25
C ALA A 373 18.28 -20.77 -13.16
N LYS A 374 18.52 -19.71 -12.35
CA LYS A 374 19.49 -19.71 -11.25
C LYS A 374 18.96 -20.36 -9.96
N GLY A 375 17.68 -20.68 -9.86
CA GLY A 375 17.07 -21.34 -8.70
C GLY A 375 16.02 -20.50 -7.98
N GLY A 376 15.65 -19.32 -8.50
CA GLY A 376 14.59 -18.48 -7.95
C GLY A 376 13.22 -19.13 -8.10
N ARG A 377 12.31 -18.75 -7.20
CA ARG A 377 10.89 -19.16 -7.23
C ARG A 377 10.02 -17.98 -7.57
N ALA A 378 9.21 -18.09 -8.62
CA ALA A 378 8.31 -17.03 -9.02
C ALA A 378 6.84 -17.45 -8.86
N LEU A 379 6.05 -16.64 -8.17
CA LEU A 379 4.59 -16.64 -8.29
C LEU A 379 4.23 -15.65 -9.40
N VAL A 380 3.48 -16.09 -10.39
CA VAL A 380 2.99 -15.23 -11.46
C VAL A 380 1.48 -15.34 -11.58
N THR A 381 0.80 -14.23 -11.85
CA THR A 381 -0.64 -14.26 -12.13
C THR A 381 -0.89 -14.72 -13.56
N HIS A 382 -2.10 -15.18 -13.83
CA HIS A 382 -2.52 -15.53 -15.20
C HIS A 382 -2.45 -14.31 -16.13
N GLY A 383 -2.76 -13.11 -15.62
CA GLY A 383 -2.67 -11.87 -16.37
C GLY A 383 -1.25 -11.53 -16.80
N PHE A 384 -0.24 -11.84 -15.97
CA PHE A 384 1.17 -11.72 -16.35
C PHE A 384 1.50 -12.66 -17.52
N VAL A 385 1.10 -13.93 -17.45
CA VAL A 385 1.35 -14.90 -18.53
C VAL A 385 0.68 -14.47 -19.83
N GLN A 386 -0.57 -14.01 -19.78
CA GLN A 386 -1.29 -13.48 -20.96
C GLN A 386 -0.56 -12.28 -21.57
N ALA A 387 -0.16 -11.30 -20.75
CA ALA A 387 0.50 -10.07 -21.21
C ALA A 387 1.89 -10.31 -21.81
N THR A 388 2.55 -11.41 -21.43
CA THR A 388 3.92 -11.74 -21.88
C THR A 388 3.96 -12.87 -22.93
N MET A 389 2.80 -13.35 -23.41
CA MET A 389 2.70 -14.48 -24.30
C MET A 389 3.52 -14.32 -25.59
N GLU A 390 3.48 -13.17 -26.22
CA GLU A 390 4.22 -12.88 -27.45
C GLU A 390 5.64 -12.33 -27.16
N ARG A 391 6.01 -12.21 -25.87
CA ARG A 391 7.30 -11.69 -25.43
C ARG A 391 8.26 -12.78 -24.94
N GLY A 392 7.94 -14.04 -25.22
CA GLY A 392 8.84 -15.16 -24.99
C GLY A 392 8.61 -15.98 -23.72
N ILE A 393 7.54 -15.73 -22.93
CA ILE A 393 7.22 -16.54 -21.75
C ILE A 393 7.06 -18.04 -22.08
N LYS A 394 6.80 -18.36 -23.36
CA LYS A 394 6.74 -19.71 -23.92
C LYS A 394 8.03 -20.52 -23.74
N ARG A 395 9.15 -19.87 -23.46
CA ARG A 395 10.43 -20.54 -23.15
C ARG A 395 10.41 -21.21 -21.77
N ILE A 396 9.63 -20.64 -20.84
CA ILE A 396 9.59 -21.04 -19.44
C ILE A 396 8.39 -21.96 -19.13
N THR A 397 7.24 -21.71 -19.75
CA THR A 397 6.00 -22.44 -19.45
C THR A 397 5.24 -22.92 -20.69
N SER A 398 4.50 -24.03 -20.52
CA SER A 398 3.54 -24.52 -21.52
C SER A 398 2.13 -23.95 -21.31
N ILE A 399 1.90 -23.18 -20.23
CA ILE A 399 0.58 -22.67 -19.87
C ILE A 399 0.12 -21.60 -20.87
N ARG A 400 -1.17 -21.69 -21.22
CA ARG A 400 -1.92 -20.74 -22.05
C ARG A 400 -3.25 -20.47 -21.38
N PHE A 401 -3.89 -19.39 -21.77
CA PHE A 401 -5.21 -19.04 -21.27
C PHE A 401 -6.15 -18.86 -22.47
N ALA A 402 -7.28 -19.56 -22.43
CA ALA A 402 -8.38 -19.36 -23.37
C ALA A 402 -9.19 -18.12 -22.97
N ASP A 403 -9.94 -17.55 -23.93
CA ASP A 403 -10.91 -16.48 -23.61
C ASP A 403 -12.15 -17.02 -22.87
N ARG A 404 -12.24 -18.33 -22.67
CA ARG A 404 -13.34 -19.00 -21.98
C ARG A 404 -13.17 -18.88 -20.47
N LYS A 405 -14.29 -18.60 -19.79
CA LYS A 405 -14.39 -18.53 -18.33
C LYS A 405 -15.33 -19.61 -17.81
N VAL A 406 -15.12 -20.01 -16.56
CA VAL A 406 -15.96 -20.98 -15.85
C VAL A 406 -16.25 -20.51 -14.44
N MET A 407 -17.42 -20.90 -13.93
CA MET A 407 -17.79 -20.71 -12.53
C MET A 407 -17.29 -21.91 -11.73
N ALA A 408 -16.39 -21.67 -10.78
CA ALA A 408 -15.75 -22.69 -9.96
C ALA A 408 -16.20 -22.57 -8.51
N GLU A 409 -16.56 -23.68 -7.90
CA GLU A 409 -17.02 -23.77 -6.51
C GLU A 409 -16.38 -24.97 -5.79
N ASP A 410 -16.06 -26.03 -6.54
CA ASP A 410 -15.37 -27.22 -6.05
C ASP A 410 -13.88 -27.15 -6.40
N PHE A 411 -13.01 -27.60 -5.49
CA PHE A 411 -11.57 -27.59 -5.67
C PHE A 411 -10.97 -28.97 -5.40
N LEU A 412 -9.79 -29.20 -5.97
CA LEU A 412 -8.93 -30.33 -5.68
C LEU A 412 -7.58 -29.78 -5.28
N VAL A 413 -7.16 -30.06 -4.06
CA VAL A 413 -5.92 -29.52 -3.50
C VAL A 413 -4.94 -30.65 -3.22
N GLU A 414 -3.76 -30.60 -3.88
CA GLU A 414 -2.67 -31.53 -3.59
C GLU A 414 -2.04 -31.16 -2.25
N GLN A 415 -2.14 -32.08 -1.29
CA GLN A 415 -1.41 -32.01 -0.05
C GLN A 415 0.09 -32.24 -0.28
N VAL A 416 0.95 -31.77 0.58
CA VAL A 416 2.41 -31.95 0.47
C VAL A 416 2.73 -33.44 0.24
N PRO A 417 3.60 -33.77 -0.76
CA PRO A 417 3.86 -35.15 -1.13
C PRO A 417 4.35 -35.96 0.08
N SER A 418 3.56 -36.95 0.48
CA SER A 418 4.06 -37.96 1.42
C SER A 418 5.18 -38.75 0.73
N LYS A 419 6.10 -39.32 1.50
CA LYS A 419 7.13 -40.25 0.97
C LYS A 419 6.54 -41.47 0.27
N MET A 420 5.20 -41.64 0.33
CA MET A 420 4.44 -42.63 -0.42
C MET A 420 4.05 -42.07 -1.78
N HIS A 421 4.10 -42.88 -2.81
CA HIS A 421 3.77 -42.53 -4.20
C HIS A 421 2.30 -42.14 -4.43
N TRP A 422 1.49 -42.08 -3.41
CA TRP A 422 0.08 -41.69 -3.45
C TRP A 422 -0.05 -40.25 -3.04
N ARG A 423 -0.62 -39.44 -3.93
CA ARG A 423 -0.94 -38.04 -3.61
C ARG A 423 -2.19 -38.00 -2.76
N LEU A 424 -2.05 -37.39 -1.58
CA LEU A 424 -3.20 -37.04 -0.79
C LEU A 424 -3.85 -35.79 -1.40
N MET A 425 -5.12 -35.92 -1.77
CA MET A 425 -5.94 -34.82 -2.30
C MET A 425 -7.04 -34.50 -1.30
N THR A 426 -7.30 -33.22 -1.06
CA THR A 426 -8.53 -32.75 -0.42
C THR A 426 -9.48 -32.18 -1.47
N TYR A 427 -10.78 -32.19 -1.15
CA TYR A 427 -11.87 -31.80 -2.05
C TYR A 427 -12.73 -30.72 -1.39
N PRO A 428 -12.17 -29.53 -1.11
CA PRO A 428 -12.92 -28.46 -0.48
C PRO A 428 -13.95 -27.85 -1.42
N HIS A 429 -15.04 -27.36 -0.83
CA HIS A 429 -16.10 -26.61 -1.48
C HIS A 429 -16.05 -25.14 -1.02
N GLY A 430 -16.17 -24.19 -1.95
CA GLY A 430 -16.20 -22.77 -1.66
C GLY A 430 -17.57 -22.30 -1.16
N PRO A 431 -17.61 -21.19 -0.39
CA PRO A 431 -18.88 -20.65 0.10
C PRO A 431 -19.78 -20.06 -1.01
N LYS A 432 -19.19 -19.72 -2.15
CA LYS A 432 -19.90 -19.29 -3.36
C LYS A 432 -19.06 -19.55 -4.61
N PRO A 433 -19.70 -19.65 -5.81
CA PRO A 433 -18.99 -19.75 -7.08
C PRO A 433 -18.10 -18.53 -7.36
N ILE A 434 -16.93 -18.77 -7.93
CA ILE A 434 -16.01 -17.74 -8.42
C ILE A 434 -15.80 -17.88 -9.92
N LEU A 435 -15.68 -16.76 -10.63
CA LEU A 435 -15.44 -16.74 -12.08
C LEU A 435 -13.93 -16.71 -12.36
N ILE A 436 -13.43 -17.69 -13.10
CA ILE A 436 -12.01 -17.78 -13.48
C ILE A 436 -11.84 -17.97 -14.98
N THR A 437 -10.74 -17.45 -15.53
CA THR A 437 -10.28 -17.75 -16.90
C THR A 437 -9.71 -19.16 -16.97
N VAL A 438 -10.03 -19.89 -18.04
CA VAL A 438 -9.63 -21.30 -18.22
C VAL A 438 -8.18 -21.42 -18.67
N PRO A 439 -7.28 -22.06 -17.88
CA PRO A 439 -5.94 -22.38 -18.31
C PRO A 439 -5.91 -23.66 -19.19
N GLU A 440 -5.01 -23.65 -20.16
CA GLU A 440 -4.62 -24.81 -20.95
C GLU A 440 -3.13 -25.10 -20.69
N HIS A 441 -2.77 -26.34 -20.46
CA HIS A 441 -1.39 -26.74 -20.19
C HIS A 441 -1.11 -28.19 -20.61
N ARG A 442 0.16 -28.53 -20.73
CA ARG A 442 0.62 -29.90 -20.99
C ARG A 442 0.99 -30.57 -19.67
N ASN A 443 0.28 -31.67 -19.34
CA ASN A 443 0.48 -32.38 -18.07
C ASN A 443 1.87 -32.99 -17.87
N ASN A 444 2.67 -33.13 -18.92
CA ASN A 444 4.06 -33.59 -18.83
C ASN A 444 5.08 -32.42 -18.70
N ALA A 445 4.62 -31.18 -18.71
CA ALA A 445 5.45 -29.99 -18.56
C ALA A 445 5.05 -29.16 -17.35
N SER A 446 3.74 -28.92 -17.17
CA SER A 446 3.19 -28.13 -16.07
C SER A 446 2.36 -29.01 -15.14
N TRP A 447 2.50 -28.79 -13.85
CA TRP A 447 1.87 -29.62 -12.83
C TRP A 447 0.87 -28.82 -11.98
N ALA A 448 -0.38 -29.31 -11.88
CA ALA A 448 -1.42 -28.64 -11.10
C ALA A 448 -1.34 -29.04 -9.61
N LEU A 449 -1.07 -28.04 -8.75
CA LEU A 449 -1.10 -28.14 -7.30
C LEU A 449 -2.49 -27.90 -6.73
N ILE A 450 -3.25 -27.02 -7.37
CA ILE A 450 -4.65 -26.72 -7.09
C ILE A 450 -5.40 -26.76 -8.42
N LYS A 451 -6.54 -27.44 -8.43
CA LYS A 451 -7.48 -27.44 -9.54
C LYS A 451 -8.84 -26.96 -9.07
N THR A 452 -9.60 -26.35 -9.97
CA THR A 452 -11.05 -26.18 -9.81
C THR A 452 -11.77 -27.29 -10.55
N ARG A 453 -12.95 -27.68 -10.08
CA ARG A 453 -13.81 -28.68 -10.69
C ARG A 453 -15.13 -28.03 -11.07
N VAL A 454 -15.55 -28.26 -12.31
CA VAL A 454 -16.83 -27.79 -12.86
C VAL A 454 -17.51 -28.98 -13.56
N GLY A 455 -18.51 -29.56 -12.93
CA GLY A 455 -19.11 -30.78 -13.38
C GLY A 455 -18.12 -31.96 -13.40
N GLN A 456 -17.84 -32.52 -14.56
CA GLN A 456 -16.87 -33.60 -14.75
C GLN A 456 -15.48 -33.12 -15.17
N GLU A 457 -15.33 -31.84 -15.47
CA GLU A 457 -14.08 -31.22 -15.93
C GLU A 457 -13.31 -30.61 -14.78
N SER A 458 -11.98 -30.52 -14.89
CA SER A 458 -11.15 -29.85 -13.93
C SER A 458 -10.11 -28.97 -14.63
N TYR A 459 -9.86 -27.77 -14.04
CA TYR A 459 -8.94 -26.76 -14.56
C TYR A 459 -7.89 -26.41 -13.53
N GLY A 460 -6.65 -26.16 -13.97
CA GLY A 460 -5.59 -25.74 -13.06
C GLY A 460 -5.86 -24.35 -12.50
N MET A 461 -5.73 -24.18 -11.17
CA MET A 461 -5.78 -22.88 -10.51
C MET A 461 -4.39 -22.43 -10.04
N LEU A 462 -3.58 -23.36 -9.51
CA LEU A 462 -2.18 -23.14 -9.22
C LEU A 462 -1.36 -24.19 -9.96
N LEU A 463 -0.63 -23.76 -10.96
CA LEU A 463 0.17 -24.61 -11.85
C LEU A 463 1.65 -24.36 -11.62
N ARG A 464 2.47 -25.40 -11.57
CA ARG A 464 3.92 -25.32 -11.37
C ARG A 464 4.66 -25.79 -12.62
N ASP A 465 5.62 -24.99 -13.08
CA ASP A 465 6.63 -25.32 -14.06
C ASP A 465 8.02 -25.32 -13.41
N THR A 466 8.87 -26.25 -13.79
CA THR A 466 10.28 -26.25 -13.43
C THR A 466 11.10 -25.74 -14.60
N TYR A 467 12.05 -24.81 -14.35
CA TYR A 467 12.94 -24.28 -15.36
C TYR A 467 14.34 -24.06 -14.77
N GLY A 468 15.36 -24.65 -15.39
CA GLY A 468 16.68 -24.59 -14.83
C GLY A 468 16.77 -25.23 -13.44
N ARG A 469 17.15 -24.48 -12.42
CA ARG A 469 17.22 -24.92 -11.02
C ARG A 469 16.06 -24.42 -10.17
N GLY A 470 15.19 -23.57 -10.71
CA GLY A 470 14.08 -22.93 -10.02
C GLY A 470 12.72 -23.38 -10.52
N GLU A 471 11.71 -22.66 -10.12
CA GLU A 471 10.32 -22.97 -10.48
C GLU A 471 9.47 -21.69 -10.64
N MET A 472 8.48 -21.78 -11.52
CA MET A 472 7.46 -20.76 -11.70
C MET A 472 6.11 -21.36 -11.36
N LEU A 473 5.37 -20.69 -10.48
CA LEU A 473 4.00 -21.04 -10.13
C LEU A 473 3.05 -20.02 -10.75
N THR A 474 2.11 -20.50 -11.56
CA THR A 474 1.09 -19.65 -12.20
C THR A 474 -0.22 -19.77 -11.44
N LEU A 475 -0.69 -18.65 -10.89
CA LEU A 475 -1.97 -18.55 -10.20
C LEU A 475 -3.02 -17.95 -11.15
N THR A 476 -4.11 -18.70 -11.34
CA THR A 476 -5.31 -18.14 -11.97
C THR A 476 -6.10 -17.38 -10.89
N VAL A 477 -6.01 -16.07 -10.88
CA VAL A 477 -6.80 -15.22 -9.98
C VAL A 477 -8.23 -15.11 -10.51
N PRO A 478 -9.25 -14.96 -9.63
CA PRO A 478 -10.62 -14.69 -10.04
C PRO A 478 -10.73 -13.38 -10.84
N GLU A 479 -11.76 -13.28 -11.67
CA GLU A 479 -12.06 -12.05 -12.45
C GLU A 479 -12.39 -10.85 -11.55
N SER A 480 -13.06 -11.10 -10.41
CA SER A 480 -13.15 -10.15 -9.31
C SER A 480 -12.14 -10.55 -8.25
N PHE A 481 -11.14 -9.70 -7.97
CA PHE A 481 -10.09 -10.06 -7.00
C PHE A 481 -10.62 -10.27 -5.59
N SER A 482 -11.71 -9.61 -5.21
CA SER A 482 -12.37 -9.83 -3.93
C SER A 482 -12.91 -11.26 -3.76
N ASP A 483 -13.14 -12.00 -4.86
CA ASP A 483 -13.54 -13.40 -4.82
C ASP A 483 -12.42 -14.33 -4.28
N LEU A 484 -11.17 -13.85 -4.17
CA LEU A 484 -10.11 -14.53 -3.42
C LEU A 484 -10.51 -14.80 -1.96
N TYR A 485 -11.36 -13.96 -1.38
CA TYR A 485 -11.86 -14.13 0.00
C TYR A 485 -12.83 -15.31 0.15
N HIS A 486 -13.34 -15.83 -0.96
CA HIS A 486 -14.25 -16.99 -1.01
C HIS A 486 -13.54 -18.32 -1.30
N LEU A 487 -12.22 -18.30 -1.38
CA LEU A 487 -11.45 -19.55 -1.52
C LEU A 487 -11.47 -20.33 -0.19
N PRO A 488 -11.67 -21.67 -0.26
CA PRO A 488 -11.60 -22.53 0.93
C PRO A 488 -10.26 -22.48 1.65
N VAL A 489 -10.26 -22.77 2.95
CA VAL A 489 -9.05 -22.79 3.79
C VAL A 489 -7.94 -23.65 3.18
N ASP A 490 -8.26 -24.86 2.69
CA ASP A 490 -7.27 -25.76 2.07
C ASP A 490 -6.58 -25.14 0.86
N VAL A 491 -7.34 -24.41 0.01
CA VAL A 491 -6.82 -23.72 -1.17
C VAL A 491 -5.88 -22.61 -0.75
N LEU A 492 -6.31 -21.77 0.20
CA LEU A 492 -5.51 -20.67 0.73
C LEU A 492 -4.25 -21.17 1.45
N THR A 493 -4.38 -22.22 2.26
CA THR A 493 -3.24 -22.84 2.95
C THR A 493 -2.22 -23.38 1.95
N ARG A 494 -2.67 -24.06 0.90
CA ARG A 494 -1.77 -24.59 -0.14
C ARG A 494 -1.04 -23.49 -0.91
N LEU A 495 -1.71 -22.37 -1.17
CA LEU A 495 -1.11 -21.20 -1.80
C LEU A 495 -0.05 -20.57 -0.89
N ARG A 496 -0.38 -20.31 0.38
CA ARG A 496 0.53 -19.72 1.37
C ARG A 496 1.74 -20.61 1.64
N ALA A 497 1.54 -21.92 1.78
CA ALA A 497 2.61 -22.91 1.97
C ALA A 497 3.57 -23.00 0.78
N ALA A 498 3.17 -22.54 -0.41
CA ALA A 498 4.07 -22.45 -1.55
C ALA A 498 5.08 -21.30 -1.44
N PHE A 499 4.78 -20.24 -0.67
CA PHE A 499 5.60 -19.04 -0.52
C PHE A 499 5.73 -18.60 0.93
N PRO A 500 6.25 -19.45 1.84
CA PRO A 500 6.48 -19.05 3.21
C PRO A 500 7.59 -18.00 3.27
N VAL A 501 7.42 -16.98 4.12
CA VAL A 501 8.45 -15.96 4.38
C VAL A 501 9.06 -16.24 5.75
N ASN A 502 10.38 -16.28 5.85
CA ASN A 502 11.12 -16.73 7.04
C ASN A 502 10.61 -18.08 7.59
N GLY A 503 10.09 -18.92 6.69
CA GLY A 503 9.53 -20.22 7.04
C GLY A 503 8.13 -20.17 7.67
N VAL A 504 7.46 -19.01 7.71
CA VAL A 504 6.14 -18.85 8.31
C VAL A 504 5.05 -18.84 7.24
N HIS A 505 3.95 -19.56 7.48
CA HIS A 505 2.70 -19.42 6.74
C HIS A 505 1.48 -19.75 7.62
N LEU A 506 0.29 -19.32 7.18
CA LEU A 506 -0.95 -19.48 7.94
C LEU A 506 -1.87 -20.54 7.31
N GLU A 507 -2.51 -21.34 8.19
CA GLU A 507 -3.68 -22.16 7.87
C GLU A 507 -4.91 -21.50 8.51
N CYS A 508 -5.68 -20.79 7.69
CA CYS A 508 -6.87 -20.05 8.13
C CYS A 508 -7.70 -19.62 6.91
N GLY A 509 -8.88 -19.04 7.14
CA GLY A 509 -9.68 -18.35 6.14
C GLY A 509 -8.98 -17.13 5.53
N ALA A 510 -9.68 -16.45 4.65
CA ALA A 510 -9.28 -15.15 4.11
C ALA A 510 -9.45 -14.02 5.13
N GLN A 511 -9.09 -12.80 4.73
CA GLN A 511 -9.15 -11.59 5.55
C GLN A 511 -8.36 -11.71 6.86
N ILE A 512 -7.21 -12.37 6.78
CA ILE A 512 -6.20 -12.45 7.84
C ILE A 512 -4.85 -12.24 7.16
N SER A 513 -4.18 -11.14 7.48
CA SER A 513 -2.87 -10.81 6.94
C SER A 513 -1.73 -11.24 7.87
N LEU A 514 -0.59 -11.53 7.25
CA LEU A 514 0.68 -11.85 7.89
C LEU A 514 1.69 -10.77 7.51
N PHE A 515 2.32 -10.15 8.51
CA PHE A 515 3.40 -9.19 8.34
C PHE A 515 4.65 -9.78 9.00
N VAL A 516 5.73 -9.93 8.25
CA VAL A 516 6.95 -10.61 8.69
C VAL A 516 8.10 -9.61 8.77
N TYR A 517 8.99 -9.82 9.75
CA TYR A 517 10.16 -8.99 9.98
C TYR A 517 11.45 -9.83 9.94
N ASP A 518 12.58 -9.18 9.69
CA ASP A 518 13.89 -9.83 9.49
C ASP A 518 14.51 -10.43 10.77
N ASN A 519 13.90 -10.19 11.93
CA ASN A 519 14.36 -10.63 13.25
C ASN A 519 13.53 -11.78 13.85
N ASP A 520 12.94 -12.65 13.02
CA ASP A 520 12.05 -13.75 13.44
C ASP A 520 10.77 -13.31 14.16
N ALA A 521 10.42 -12.02 14.08
CA ALA A 521 9.13 -11.49 14.51
C ALA A 521 8.11 -11.50 13.37
N PHE A 522 6.84 -11.66 13.71
CA PHE A 522 5.74 -11.49 12.75
C PHE A 522 4.44 -11.07 13.45
N ILE A 523 3.59 -10.34 12.71
CA ILE A 523 2.26 -9.91 13.17
C ILE A 523 1.20 -10.65 12.36
N VAL A 524 0.16 -11.13 13.04
CA VAL A 524 -1.06 -11.64 12.42
C VAL A 524 -2.18 -10.67 12.72
N TYR A 525 -2.88 -10.23 11.67
CA TYR A 525 -3.99 -9.28 11.79
C TYR A 525 -5.23 -9.80 11.06
N PRO A 526 -6.29 -10.19 11.79
CA PRO A 526 -7.61 -10.47 11.24
C PRO A 526 -8.41 -9.18 11.08
N TYR A 527 -8.90 -8.93 9.87
CA TYR A 527 -9.71 -7.77 9.55
C TYR A 527 -11.09 -7.86 10.20
N VAL A 528 -11.70 -6.70 10.45
CA VAL A 528 -13.04 -6.60 11.03
C VAL A 528 -14.02 -6.04 10.00
N ASP A 529 -15.15 -6.70 9.86
CA ASP A 529 -16.32 -6.24 9.10
C ASP A 529 -17.57 -6.63 9.87
N ASP A 530 -18.73 -6.15 9.44
CA ASP A 530 -20.02 -6.50 10.05
C ASP A 530 -20.22 -8.02 10.09
N GLY A 531 -20.47 -8.53 11.28
CA GLY A 531 -20.71 -9.96 11.50
C GLY A 531 -19.46 -10.84 11.54
N THR A 532 -18.24 -10.29 11.42
CA THR A 532 -16.99 -11.06 11.52
C THR A 532 -16.87 -11.71 12.90
N GLN A 533 -16.54 -13.00 12.92
CA GLN A 533 -16.41 -13.78 14.15
C GLN A 533 -14.97 -14.20 14.39
N PRO A 534 -14.55 -14.39 15.66
CA PRO A 534 -13.25 -14.96 15.97
C PRO A 534 -13.05 -16.31 15.28
N SER A 535 -11.91 -16.46 14.60
CA SER A 535 -11.58 -17.63 13.80
C SER A 535 -10.34 -18.36 14.34
N LEU A 536 -10.30 -19.66 14.07
CA LEU A 536 -9.13 -20.47 14.40
C LEU A 536 -8.03 -20.23 13.35
N VAL A 537 -6.83 -19.96 13.81
CA VAL A 537 -5.64 -19.78 12.99
C VAL A 537 -4.59 -20.77 13.42
N ARG A 538 -4.06 -21.55 12.48
CA ARG A 538 -2.82 -22.30 12.69
C ARG A 538 -1.66 -21.58 12.03
N ILE A 539 -0.57 -21.51 12.78
CA ILE A 539 0.69 -20.90 12.34
C ILE A 539 1.68 -22.03 12.13
N HIS A 540 2.12 -22.19 10.89
CA HIS A 540 3.15 -23.14 10.52
C HIS A 540 4.49 -22.43 10.49
N VAL A 541 5.48 -22.96 11.20
CA VAL A 541 6.85 -22.43 11.22
C VAL A 541 7.82 -23.55 10.83
N ALA A 542 8.65 -23.32 9.83
CA ALA A 542 9.61 -24.29 9.34
C ALA A 542 10.64 -24.67 10.41
N GLY A 543 10.92 -25.97 10.50
CA GLY A 543 11.87 -26.56 11.43
C GLY A 543 11.30 -26.78 12.84
N GLN A 544 12.21 -27.06 13.78
CA GLN A 544 11.86 -27.27 15.18
C GLN A 544 11.84 -25.94 15.93
N VAL A 545 10.69 -25.58 16.48
CA VAL A 545 10.45 -24.34 17.22
C VAL A 545 9.93 -24.69 18.60
N GLN A 546 10.55 -24.12 19.65
CA GLN A 546 10.18 -24.43 21.04
C GLN A 546 8.84 -23.79 21.40
N ARG A 547 8.63 -22.52 21.02
CA ARG A 547 7.43 -21.76 21.34
C ARG A 547 7.35 -20.49 20.49
N LEU A 548 6.19 -19.87 20.44
CA LEU A 548 6.01 -18.49 19.97
C LEU A 548 5.74 -17.58 21.16
N ASP A 549 6.66 -16.65 21.43
CA ASP A 549 6.45 -15.65 22.47
C ASP A 549 5.58 -14.52 21.96
N MET A 550 4.67 -14.02 22.80
CA MET A 550 3.89 -12.81 22.64
C MET A 550 4.44 -11.77 23.63
N PRO A 551 5.51 -11.04 23.26
CA PRO A 551 6.30 -10.28 24.23
C PRO A 551 5.52 -9.15 24.89
N VAL A 552 4.59 -8.52 24.16
CA VAL A 552 3.77 -7.42 24.70
C VAL A 552 2.71 -7.92 25.68
N GLU A 553 2.14 -9.11 25.45
CA GLU A 553 1.16 -9.75 26.33
C GLU A 553 1.81 -10.54 27.48
N GLY A 554 3.12 -10.75 27.44
CA GLY A 554 3.85 -11.58 28.41
C GLY A 554 3.41 -13.03 28.41
N LYS A 555 3.04 -13.58 27.25
CA LYS A 555 2.51 -14.94 27.07
C LYS A 555 3.31 -15.68 26.01
N SER A 556 3.08 -17.00 25.91
CA SER A 556 3.67 -17.84 24.85
C SER A 556 2.65 -18.87 24.36
N LEU A 557 2.68 -19.15 23.06
CA LEU A 557 2.00 -20.30 22.49
C LEU A 557 2.95 -21.51 22.53
N GLN A 558 2.42 -22.66 22.96
CA GLN A 558 3.11 -23.94 22.89
C GLN A 558 2.75 -24.63 21.57
N PRO A 559 3.64 -25.46 21.02
CA PRO A 559 3.35 -26.25 19.84
C PRO A 559 2.09 -27.09 20.00
N LEU A 560 1.21 -27.06 18.99
CA LEU A 560 0.13 -28.02 18.85
C LEU A 560 0.70 -29.41 18.50
N PHE A 561 1.63 -29.42 17.54
CA PHE A 561 2.46 -30.59 17.20
C PHE A 561 3.73 -30.14 16.45
N THR A 562 4.71 -31.03 16.40
CA THR A 562 5.96 -30.83 15.65
C THR A 562 6.22 -32.03 14.77
N THR A 563 6.65 -31.79 13.52
CA THR A 563 7.10 -32.80 12.56
C THR A 563 8.61 -32.67 12.30
N ASP A 564 9.16 -33.51 11.43
CA ASP A 564 10.57 -33.38 11.02
C ASP A 564 10.89 -32.06 10.28
N THR A 565 9.87 -31.41 9.70
CA THR A 565 10.05 -30.26 8.81
C THR A 565 9.45 -28.95 9.33
N GLU A 566 8.49 -29.01 10.24
CA GLU A 566 7.78 -27.83 10.74
C GLU A 566 7.22 -28.04 12.15
N THR A 567 6.94 -26.94 12.82
CA THR A 567 6.20 -26.84 14.09
C THR A 567 4.92 -26.04 13.85
N VAL A 568 3.79 -26.55 14.33
CA VAL A 568 2.48 -25.94 14.17
C VAL A 568 1.94 -25.43 15.49
N PHE A 569 1.46 -24.20 15.50
CA PHE A 569 0.81 -23.54 16.64
C PHE A 569 -0.63 -23.22 16.30
N GLU A 570 -1.48 -23.11 17.32
CA GLU A 570 -2.90 -22.80 17.11
C GLU A 570 -3.35 -21.72 18.09
N TYR A 571 -4.08 -20.74 17.59
CA TYR A 571 -4.70 -19.72 18.43
C TYR A 571 -6.03 -19.25 17.83
N ARG A 572 -6.83 -18.55 18.65
CA ARG A 572 -8.08 -17.93 18.21
C ARG A 572 -7.85 -16.46 17.93
N ALA A 573 -7.90 -16.08 16.67
CA ALA A 573 -7.78 -14.71 16.20
C ALA A 573 -9.09 -13.95 16.42
N VAL A 574 -8.97 -12.73 16.96
CA VAL A 574 -10.11 -11.83 17.21
C VAL A 574 -10.07 -10.71 16.18
N PRO A 575 -11.14 -10.50 15.38
CA PRO A 575 -11.18 -9.45 14.37
C PRO A 575 -10.81 -8.07 14.93
N GLY A 576 -10.04 -7.30 14.18
CA GLY A 576 -9.55 -5.99 14.56
C GLY A 576 -8.42 -5.97 15.61
N GLN A 577 -7.97 -7.14 16.10
CA GLN A 577 -6.88 -7.24 17.07
C GLN A 577 -5.65 -7.91 16.45
N TYR A 578 -4.58 -7.14 16.30
CA TYR A 578 -3.29 -7.70 15.87
C TYR A 578 -2.57 -8.39 17.03
N THR A 579 -1.80 -9.43 16.69
CA THR A 579 -0.95 -10.15 17.65
C THR A 579 0.46 -10.28 17.08
N LEU A 580 1.43 -9.86 17.89
CA LEU A 580 2.87 -10.03 17.60
C LEU A 580 3.35 -11.36 18.15
N TYR A 581 4.09 -12.09 17.34
CA TYR A 581 4.78 -13.31 17.70
C TYR A 581 6.29 -13.18 17.45
N GLN A 582 7.08 -13.75 18.37
CA GLN A 582 8.52 -13.92 18.24
C GLN A 582 8.85 -15.41 18.26
N ILE A 583 9.54 -15.89 17.24
CA ILE A 583 9.96 -17.30 17.16
C ILE A 583 11.10 -17.56 18.13
N VAL A 584 10.96 -18.60 18.96
CA VAL A 584 12.01 -19.09 19.86
C VAL A 584 12.37 -20.51 19.44
N ARG A 585 13.59 -20.67 18.93
CA ARG A 585 14.13 -21.95 18.43
C ARG A 585 14.91 -22.72 19.48
#